data_f6957cc98cc66fcf5d67f96660696b22
#
_entry.id   f6957cc98cc66fcf5d67f96660696b22
#
_cell.length_a   1.000
_cell.length_b   1.000
_cell.length_c   1.000
_cell.angle_alpha   90.00
_cell.angle_beta   90.00
_cell.angle_gamma   90.00
#
_symmetry.space_group_name_H-M   'P 1'
#
loop_
_entity.id
_entity.type
_entity.pdbx_description
1 polymer ?
#
loop_
_entity_poly.entity_id
_entity_poly.type
_entity_poly.pdbx_seq_one_letter_code
_entity_poly.pdbx_strand_id
1 'polypeptide(L)'
;HRGGCGFEANTGDGAGILMALPKSFFRKVAKTEFDADLADTGQFAVGNIFLPQVDEERDICRQTINQIIAEEGQTFIGWREVPTDAKGANVGPAALLAQPRIEQLFIAADTGLDQEQFERKLYVIRKRFTHRLRLDTSLTEAKQVYACSLSTKVIVYKGMLTPGQLFPFYSDLTNPDFETHMAMVHSRFSTNTFPSWDRAQPNRFMSHNGEINTLRGNVNSMVARQGKAKTDVFGDKLKTIFPIIDDDCSDSGSFDSVLEFMLMSGRSLPASVMMMIPEAWQSDTNMGQAKKDFYEYHSALMEPWDGPASIVFSDGHYIGAVLDRNGLRPSRYYVTHDDKVIMASEVG
;
A
#
# COMPACT_ATOMS: atom_id res chain seq x y z
N HIS A 1 17.13 15.19 10.53
CA HIS A 1 17.93 13.97 10.40
C HIS A 1 17.43 12.90 11.38
N ARG A 2 16.33 12.18 11.06
CA ARG A 2 15.80 11.08 11.88
C ARG A 2 15.54 9.80 11.06
N GLY A 3 16.15 9.65 9.89
CA GLY A 3 16.25 8.36 9.24
C GLY A 3 17.36 7.57 9.93
N GLY A 4 17.04 6.44 10.58
CA GLY A 4 18.06 5.56 11.14
C GLY A 4 18.97 5.06 10.02
N CYS A 5 20.26 5.03 10.26
CA CYS A 5 21.23 4.33 9.43
C CYS A 5 21.69 3.11 10.22
N GLY A 6 21.66 1.93 9.59
CA GLY A 6 22.34 0.76 10.13
C GLY A 6 23.87 0.95 10.18
N PHE A 7 24.62 -0.13 10.06
CA PHE A 7 26.09 -0.06 10.02
C PHE A 7 26.64 0.72 8.83
N GLU A 8 25.84 0.91 7.78
CA GLU A 8 26.18 1.65 6.57
C GLU A 8 25.37 2.95 6.52
N ALA A 9 26.04 4.09 6.44
CA ALA A 9 25.41 5.41 6.43
C ALA A 9 24.48 5.67 5.22
N ASN A 10 24.66 4.92 4.16
CA ASN A 10 23.92 5.01 2.89
C ASN A 10 22.99 3.80 2.64
N THR A 11 22.81 2.90 3.60
CA THR A 11 21.72 1.93 3.64
C THR A 11 20.64 2.45 4.57
N GLY A 12 19.49 2.84 3.99
CA GLY A 12 18.39 3.44 4.75
C GLY A 12 17.50 2.43 5.46
N ASP A 13 16.84 2.90 6.52
CA ASP A 13 15.77 2.18 7.23
C ASP A 13 14.43 2.17 6.48
N GLY A 14 14.46 2.51 5.21
CA GLY A 14 13.31 2.63 4.35
C GLY A 14 12.85 4.08 4.15
N ALA A 15 12.49 4.38 2.92
CA ALA A 15 11.80 5.62 2.56
C ALA A 15 10.81 5.33 1.46
N GLY A 16 9.72 6.11 1.42
CA GLY A 16 8.72 5.96 0.37
C GLY A 16 7.72 7.09 0.33
N ILE A 17 7.00 7.11 -0.77
CA ILE A 17 5.95 8.06 -1.07
C ILE A 17 4.78 7.34 -1.75
N LEU A 18 3.57 7.57 -1.23
CA LEU A 18 2.31 7.24 -1.88
C LEU A 18 1.73 8.54 -2.42
N MET A 19 1.29 8.52 -3.67
CA MET A 19 0.76 9.70 -4.36
C MET A 19 -0.53 9.34 -5.09
N ALA A 20 -1.38 10.34 -5.33
CA ALA A 20 -2.42 10.20 -6.34
C ALA A 20 -1.76 9.91 -7.69
N LEU A 21 -2.34 8.98 -8.45
CA LEU A 21 -1.78 8.50 -9.72
C LEU A 21 -1.59 9.66 -10.71
N PRO A 22 -0.36 9.96 -11.17
CA PRO A 22 -0.08 10.99 -12.17
C PRO A 22 -0.55 10.54 -13.57
N LYS A 23 -1.82 10.70 -13.85
CA LYS A 23 -2.48 10.11 -15.04
C LYS A 23 -1.92 10.62 -16.36
N SER A 24 -1.61 11.90 -16.46
CA SER A 24 -1.01 12.48 -17.67
C SER A 24 0.37 11.91 -17.95
N PHE A 25 1.20 11.75 -16.93
CA PHE A 25 2.50 11.10 -17.03
C PHE A 25 2.37 9.66 -17.53
N PHE A 26 1.53 8.84 -16.89
CA PHE A 26 1.39 7.44 -17.26
C PHE A 26 0.72 7.22 -18.61
N ARG A 27 -0.13 8.13 -19.08
CA ARG A 27 -0.64 8.12 -20.46
C ARG A 27 0.47 8.33 -21.48
N LYS A 28 1.37 9.29 -21.24
CA LYS A 28 2.55 9.51 -22.09
C LYS A 28 3.47 8.28 -22.10
N VAL A 29 3.71 7.70 -20.92
CA VAL A 29 4.50 6.47 -20.79
C VAL A 29 3.88 5.33 -21.59
N ALA A 30 2.58 5.06 -21.42
CA ALA A 30 1.90 3.99 -22.13
C ALA A 30 1.91 4.19 -23.65
N LYS A 31 1.77 5.43 -24.10
CA LYS A 31 1.86 5.74 -25.52
C LYS A 31 3.26 5.52 -26.07
N THR A 32 4.29 5.89 -25.31
CA THR A 32 5.68 5.79 -25.75
C THR A 32 6.20 4.34 -25.70
N GLU A 33 5.89 3.60 -24.63
CA GLU A 33 6.45 2.26 -24.38
C GLU A 33 5.65 1.13 -25.07
N PHE A 34 4.32 1.31 -25.21
CA PHE A 34 3.40 0.24 -25.65
C PHE A 34 2.58 0.62 -26.87
N ASP A 35 2.70 1.83 -27.40
CA ASP A 35 1.79 2.44 -28.38
C ASP A 35 0.31 2.33 -27.96
N ALA A 36 0.05 2.36 -26.65
CA ALA A 36 -1.28 2.21 -26.08
C ALA A 36 -1.87 3.57 -25.69
N ASP A 37 -3.10 3.80 -26.14
CA ASP A 37 -3.91 4.95 -25.73
C ASP A 37 -4.75 4.54 -24.51
N LEU A 38 -4.34 5.00 -23.32
CA LEU A 38 -5.08 4.70 -22.10
C LEU A 38 -6.40 5.48 -22.06
N ALA A 39 -7.46 4.76 -21.76
CA ALA A 39 -8.82 5.29 -21.62
C ALA A 39 -8.91 6.34 -20.51
N ASP A 40 -10.13 6.83 -20.26
CA ASP A 40 -10.37 7.84 -19.24
C ASP A 40 -10.07 7.37 -17.81
N THR A 41 -10.10 8.35 -16.92
CA THR A 41 -9.88 8.19 -15.49
C THR A 41 -10.68 7.02 -14.91
N GLY A 42 -9.99 6.13 -14.21
CA GLY A 42 -10.62 4.97 -13.56
C GLY A 42 -10.72 3.72 -14.43
N GLN A 43 -10.36 3.79 -15.72
CA GLN A 43 -10.41 2.66 -16.66
C GLN A 43 -9.03 2.03 -16.92
N PHE A 44 -7.97 2.56 -16.34
CA PHE A 44 -6.65 1.93 -16.33
C PHE A 44 -6.00 2.02 -14.95
N ALA A 45 -5.15 1.08 -14.66
CA ALA A 45 -4.37 0.99 -13.43
C ALA A 45 -2.89 0.87 -13.73
N VAL A 46 -2.08 1.40 -12.84
CA VAL A 46 -0.64 1.21 -12.83
C VAL A 46 -0.21 0.72 -11.45
N GLY A 47 0.71 -0.22 -11.41
CA GLY A 47 1.26 -0.71 -10.15
C GLY A 47 2.77 -0.89 -10.19
N ASN A 48 3.47 -0.44 -9.15
CA ASN A 48 4.87 -0.77 -8.95
C ASN A 48 4.98 -2.15 -8.30
N ILE A 49 5.62 -3.07 -9.00
CA ILE A 49 5.79 -4.47 -8.60
C ILE A 49 7.27 -4.76 -8.38
N PHE A 50 7.59 -5.29 -7.23
CA PHE A 50 8.90 -5.88 -6.95
C PHE A 50 8.90 -7.31 -7.47
N LEU A 51 9.93 -7.67 -8.22
CA LEU A 51 10.09 -8.97 -8.87
C LEU A 51 11.49 -9.53 -8.60
N PRO A 52 11.71 -10.84 -8.82
CA PRO A 52 13.01 -11.47 -8.73
C PRO A 52 14.07 -10.81 -9.61
N GLN A 53 15.31 -10.80 -9.14
CA GLN A 53 16.47 -10.37 -9.95
C GLN A 53 16.82 -11.40 -11.02
N VAL A 54 16.61 -12.69 -10.75
CA VAL A 54 16.85 -13.78 -11.69
C VAL A 54 15.87 -13.69 -12.86
N ASP A 55 16.39 -13.58 -14.08
CA ASP A 55 15.60 -13.34 -15.29
C ASP A 55 14.55 -14.42 -15.55
N GLU A 56 14.93 -15.69 -15.40
CA GLU A 56 14.04 -16.84 -15.60
C GLU A 56 12.88 -16.85 -14.58
N GLU A 57 13.17 -16.56 -13.32
CA GLU A 57 12.14 -16.48 -12.28
C GLU A 57 11.22 -15.28 -12.49
N ARG A 58 11.80 -14.13 -12.92
CA ARG A 58 11.02 -12.93 -13.24
C ARG A 58 10.04 -13.18 -14.40
N ASP A 59 10.47 -13.87 -15.43
CA ASP A 59 9.62 -14.22 -16.57
C ASP A 59 8.48 -15.15 -16.17
N ILE A 60 8.71 -16.12 -15.30
CA ILE A 60 7.67 -16.97 -14.71
C ILE A 60 6.67 -16.09 -13.93
N CYS A 61 7.16 -15.17 -13.13
CA CYS A 61 6.31 -14.25 -12.37
C CYS A 61 5.44 -13.40 -13.30
N ARG A 62 6.02 -12.78 -14.33
CA ARG A 62 5.28 -11.97 -15.32
C ARG A 62 4.20 -12.80 -16.04
N GLN A 63 4.54 -14.00 -16.51
CA GLN A 63 3.59 -14.88 -17.19
C GLN A 63 2.44 -15.29 -16.26
N THR A 64 2.74 -15.62 -15.00
CA THR A 64 1.73 -15.97 -14.00
C THR A 64 0.79 -14.78 -13.72
N ILE A 65 1.34 -13.58 -13.59
CA ILE A 65 0.54 -12.37 -13.36
C ILE A 65 -0.33 -12.08 -14.59
N ASN A 66 0.22 -12.15 -15.79
CA ASN A 66 -0.51 -11.92 -17.03
C ASN A 66 -1.66 -12.93 -17.22
N GLN A 67 -1.43 -14.19 -16.89
CA GLN A 67 -2.46 -15.22 -16.90
C GLN A 67 -3.61 -14.87 -15.93
N ILE A 68 -3.28 -14.45 -14.71
CA ILE A 68 -4.29 -14.09 -13.70
C ILE A 68 -5.09 -12.86 -14.12
N ILE A 69 -4.46 -11.86 -14.75
CA ILE A 69 -5.14 -10.70 -15.32
C ILE A 69 -6.20 -11.14 -16.34
N ALA A 70 -5.83 -12.03 -17.26
CA ALA A 70 -6.75 -12.57 -18.25
C ALA A 70 -7.87 -13.41 -17.62
N GLU A 71 -7.56 -14.25 -16.63
CA GLU A 71 -8.55 -15.04 -15.88
C GLU A 71 -9.57 -14.18 -15.11
N GLU A 72 -9.19 -12.97 -14.71
CA GLU A 72 -10.09 -11.98 -14.09
C GLU A 72 -10.79 -11.08 -15.11
N GLY A 73 -10.61 -11.34 -16.41
CA GLY A 73 -11.28 -10.65 -17.51
C GLY A 73 -10.75 -9.24 -17.73
N GLN A 74 -9.51 -8.94 -17.32
CA GLN A 74 -8.92 -7.62 -17.52
C GLN A 74 -7.89 -7.65 -18.66
N THR A 75 -7.58 -6.48 -19.21
CA THR A 75 -6.65 -6.37 -20.34
C THR A 75 -5.26 -6.00 -19.85
N PHE A 76 -4.30 -6.89 -20.04
CA PHE A 76 -2.88 -6.58 -19.87
C PHE A 76 -2.42 -5.62 -20.97
N ILE A 77 -1.73 -4.53 -20.59
CA ILE A 77 -1.18 -3.54 -21.52
C ILE A 77 0.33 -3.74 -21.69
N GLY A 78 1.06 -3.77 -20.60
CA GLY A 78 2.51 -3.92 -20.68
C GLY A 78 3.23 -3.91 -19.34
N TRP A 79 4.50 -4.32 -19.38
CA TRP A 79 5.47 -4.18 -18.31
C TRP A 79 6.51 -3.13 -18.69
N ARG A 80 6.74 -2.16 -17.82
CA ARG A 80 7.77 -1.15 -17.95
C ARG A 80 8.80 -1.32 -16.84
N GLU A 81 10.07 -1.35 -17.17
CA GLU A 81 11.11 -1.22 -16.16
C GLU A 81 11.08 0.19 -15.58
N VAL A 82 11.02 0.30 -14.25
CA VAL A 82 11.09 1.62 -13.58
C VAL A 82 12.51 2.14 -13.66
N PRO A 83 12.74 3.34 -14.21
CA PRO A 83 14.06 3.91 -14.29
C PRO A 83 14.60 4.25 -12.90
N THR A 84 15.68 3.57 -12.51
CA THR A 84 16.34 3.73 -11.21
C THR A 84 17.82 4.02 -11.38
N ASP A 85 18.37 4.88 -10.51
CA ASP A 85 19.80 5.18 -10.45
C ASP A 85 20.34 4.93 -9.04
N ALA A 86 20.69 3.67 -8.77
CA ALA A 86 21.26 3.27 -7.50
C ALA A 86 22.65 3.90 -7.24
N LYS A 87 23.44 4.12 -8.30
CA LYS A 87 24.76 4.73 -8.19
C LYS A 87 24.65 6.22 -7.92
N GLY A 88 23.83 6.95 -8.69
CA GLY A 88 23.60 8.38 -8.49
C GLY A 88 22.97 8.69 -7.12
N ALA A 89 22.10 7.81 -6.63
CA ALA A 89 21.53 7.88 -5.29
C ALA A 89 22.49 7.44 -4.17
N ASN A 90 23.65 6.91 -4.50
CA ASN A 90 24.63 6.38 -3.54
C ASN A 90 24.01 5.36 -2.57
N VAL A 91 23.27 4.38 -3.12
CA VAL A 91 22.62 3.32 -2.32
C VAL A 91 23.67 2.38 -1.74
N GLY A 92 23.52 2.03 -0.46
CA GLY A 92 24.48 1.21 0.27
C GLY A 92 24.47 -0.26 -0.17
N PRO A 93 25.60 -0.98 0.04
CA PRO A 93 25.77 -2.35 -0.40
C PRO A 93 24.70 -3.32 0.09
N ALA A 94 24.28 -3.21 1.35
CA ALA A 94 23.27 -4.11 1.90
C ALA A 94 21.89 -3.89 1.24
N ALA A 95 21.52 -2.65 0.94
CA ALA A 95 20.29 -2.34 0.21
C ALA A 95 20.35 -2.82 -1.24
N LEU A 96 21.52 -2.67 -1.89
CA LEU A 96 21.75 -3.16 -3.26
C LEU A 96 21.65 -4.68 -3.36
N LEU A 97 22.23 -5.40 -2.40
CA LEU A 97 22.19 -6.86 -2.37
C LEU A 97 20.76 -7.42 -2.28
N ALA A 98 19.88 -6.70 -1.58
CA ALA A 98 18.49 -7.09 -1.40
C ALA A 98 17.52 -6.37 -2.38
N GLN A 99 18.04 -5.57 -3.32
CA GLN A 99 17.22 -4.81 -4.24
C GLN A 99 16.44 -5.74 -5.18
N PRO A 100 15.10 -5.64 -5.24
CA PRO A 100 14.31 -6.37 -6.23
C PRO A 100 14.45 -5.71 -7.62
N ARG A 101 14.08 -6.41 -8.66
CA ARG A 101 13.75 -5.77 -9.94
C ARG A 101 12.44 -5.00 -9.77
N ILE A 102 12.41 -3.76 -10.20
CA ILE A 102 11.25 -2.87 -10.01
C ILE A 102 10.62 -2.60 -11.36
N GLU A 103 9.38 -3.06 -11.52
CA GLU A 103 8.65 -2.89 -12.78
C GLU A 103 7.26 -2.32 -12.55
N GLN A 104 6.77 -1.61 -13.56
CA GLN A 104 5.39 -1.12 -13.60
C GLN A 104 4.54 -2.00 -14.47
N LEU A 105 3.44 -2.46 -13.88
CA LEU A 105 2.39 -3.22 -14.54
C LEU A 105 1.26 -2.27 -14.95
N PHE A 106 0.88 -2.30 -16.21
CA PHE A 106 -0.22 -1.53 -16.77
C PHE A 106 -1.38 -2.46 -17.13
N ILE A 107 -2.58 -2.16 -16.63
CA ILE A 107 -3.80 -2.93 -16.85
C ILE A 107 -4.93 -1.98 -17.25
N ALA A 108 -5.72 -2.35 -18.27
CA ALA A 108 -6.98 -1.69 -18.57
C ALA A 108 -8.17 -2.48 -18.06
N ALA A 109 -9.21 -1.76 -17.67
CA ALA A 109 -10.48 -2.34 -17.25
C ALA A 109 -11.18 -3.00 -18.43
N ASP A 110 -11.91 -4.08 -18.18
CA ASP A 110 -12.90 -4.59 -19.11
C ASP A 110 -14.08 -3.61 -19.24
N THR A 111 -14.75 -3.68 -20.39
CA THR A 111 -15.88 -2.80 -20.68
C THR A 111 -17.05 -3.01 -19.72
N GLY A 112 -17.60 -1.92 -19.21
CA GLY A 112 -18.78 -1.94 -18.34
C GLY A 112 -18.48 -1.98 -16.85
N LEU A 113 -17.21 -2.01 -16.41
CA LEU A 113 -16.85 -1.85 -15.01
C LEU A 113 -16.79 -0.37 -14.62
N ASP A 114 -17.36 -0.02 -13.48
CA ASP A 114 -17.03 1.24 -12.82
C ASP A 114 -15.65 1.17 -12.12
N GLN A 115 -15.14 2.32 -11.69
CA GLN A 115 -13.82 2.41 -11.06
C GLN A 115 -13.70 1.54 -9.80
N GLU A 116 -14.74 1.47 -8.96
CA GLU A 116 -14.74 0.68 -7.73
C GLU A 116 -14.78 -0.83 -8.02
N GLN A 117 -15.52 -1.22 -9.03
CA GLN A 117 -15.53 -2.61 -9.51
C GLN A 117 -14.16 -3.01 -10.04
N PHE A 118 -13.50 -2.11 -10.79
CA PHE A 118 -12.17 -2.37 -11.30
C PHE A 118 -11.12 -2.42 -10.18
N GLU A 119 -11.15 -1.51 -9.19
CA GLU A 119 -10.28 -1.59 -7.99
C GLU A 119 -10.42 -2.94 -7.27
N ARG A 120 -11.64 -3.45 -7.12
CA ARG A 120 -11.87 -4.80 -6.58
C ARG A 120 -11.24 -5.91 -7.42
N LYS A 121 -11.30 -5.80 -8.75
CA LYS A 121 -10.62 -6.74 -9.65
C LYS A 121 -9.10 -6.68 -9.47
N LEU A 122 -8.53 -5.49 -9.40
CA LEU A 122 -7.09 -5.30 -9.15
C LEU A 122 -6.66 -5.89 -7.81
N TYR A 123 -7.46 -5.73 -6.76
CA TYR A 123 -7.23 -6.35 -5.46
C TYR A 123 -7.23 -7.89 -5.55
N VAL A 124 -8.21 -8.49 -6.23
CA VAL A 124 -8.26 -9.94 -6.44
C VAL A 124 -7.05 -10.42 -7.24
N ILE A 125 -6.70 -9.76 -8.34
CA ILE A 125 -5.53 -10.07 -9.16
C ILE A 125 -4.27 -10.07 -8.28
N ARG A 126 -4.06 -8.99 -7.51
CA ARG A 126 -2.90 -8.85 -6.64
C ARG A 126 -2.82 -9.97 -5.59
N LYS A 127 -3.91 -10.26 -4.89
CA LYS A 127 -3.95 -11.33 -3.89
C LYS A 127 -3.67 -12.69 -4.52
N ARG A 128 -4.29 -12.99 -5.66
CA ARG A 128 -4.11 -14.26 -6.38
C ARG A 128 -2.66 -14.47 -6.81
N PHE A 129 -2.03 -13.48 -7.44
CA PHE A 129 -0.65 -13.66 -7.88
C PHE A 129 0.33 -13.72 -6.69
N THR A 130 0.11 -12.90 -5.65
CA THR A 130 0.95 -12.94 -4.45
C THR A 130 0.91 -14.35 -3.81
N HIS A 131 -0.28 -14.91 -3.63
CA HIS A 131 -0.42 -16.23 -3.05
C HIS A 131 0.18 -17.33 -3.95
N ARG A 132 -0.13 -17.31 -5.25
CA ARG A 132 0.34 -18.31 -6.19
C ARG A 132 1.86 -18.34 -6.28
N LEU A 133 2.49 -17.16 -6.41
CA LEU A 133 3.94 -17.07 -6.57
C LEU A 133 4.70 -17.37 -5.27
N ARG A 134 4.20 -16.90 -4.12
CA ARG A 134 4.84 -17.17 -2.82
C ARG A 134 4.76 -18.64 -2.38
N LEU A 135 3.79 -19.38 -2.89
CA LEU A 135 3.65 -20.81 -2.64
C LEU A 135 4.39 -21.68 -3.67
N ASP A 136 4.93 -21.09 -4.72
CA ASP A 136 5.69 -21.81 -5.73
C ASP A 136 7.10 -22.13 -5.23
N THR A 137 7.31 -23.40 -4.89
CA THR A 137 8.59 -23.89 -4.36
C THR A 137 9.68 -24.02 -5.42
N SER A 138 9.36 -23.84 -6.70
CA SER A 138 10.33 -23.80 -7.79
C SER A 138 11.07 -22.45 -7.89
N LEU A 139 10.51 -21.41 -7.27
CA LEU A 139 11.09 -20.07 -7.25
C LEU A 139 11.94 -19.87 -5.98
N THR A 140 13.19 -19.50 -6.15
CA THR A 140 14.12 -19.23 -5.03
C THR A 140 13.92 -17.84 -4.44
N GLU A 141 13.52 -16.87 -5.28
CA GLU A 141 13.30 -15.49 -4.91
C GLU A 141 11.80 -15.10 -4.79
N ALA A 142 10.90 -16.08 -4.67
CA ALA A 142 9.45 -15.86 -4.60
C ALA A 142 9.02 -14.85 -3.52
N LYS A 143 9.79 -14.73 -2.43
CA LYS A 143 9.53 -13.76 -1.36
C LYS A 143 9.75 -12.30 -1.78
N GLN A 144 10.50 -12.05 -2.85
CA GLN A 144 10.70 -10.71 -3.40
C GLN A 144 9.46 -10.20 -4.15
N VAL A 145 8.54 -11.09 -4.56
CA VAL A 145 7.32 -10.69 -5.28
C VAL A 145 6.41 -9.89 -4.37
N TYR A 146 6.29 -8.61 -4.64
CA TYR A 146 5.47 -7.70 -3.85
C TYR A 146 4.92 -6.55 -4.70
N ALA A 147 3.60 -6.34 -4.65
CA ALA A 147 2.98 -5.15 -5.23
C ALA A 147 3.02 -4.00 -4.22
N CYS A 148 3.84 -2.99 -4.48
CA CYS A 148 3.83 -1.75 -3.69
C CYS A 148 2.48 -1.06 -3.80
N SER A 149 1.93 -1.03 -5.00
CA SER A 149 0.57 -0.58 -5.35
C SER A 149 0.13 -1.27 -6.64
N LEU A 150 -1.17 -1.35 -6.85
CA LEU A 150 -1.81 -1.69 -8.13
C LEU A 150 -3.20 -1.07 -8.09
N SER A 151 -3.37 0.12 -8.67
CA SER A 151 -4.58 0.93 -8.50
C SER A 151 -4.79 1.91 -9.65
N THR A 152 -6.02 2.34 -9.83
CA THR A 152 -6.40 3.45 -10.72
C THR A 152 -6.25 4.81 -10.05
N LYS A 153 -6.02 4.84 -8.74
CA LYS A 153 -6.11 6.03 -7.87
C LYS A 153 -4.77 6.47 -7.31
N VAL A 154 -3.91 5.52 -6.93
CA VAL A 154 -2.63 5.79 -6.24
C VAL A 154 -1.48 5.00 -6.82
N ILE A 155 -0.27 5.51 -6.58
CA ILE A 155 0.99 4.80 -6.85
C ILE A 155 1.96 4.97 -5.69
N VAL A 156 2.73 3.93 -5.39
CA VAL A 156 3.71 3.91 -4.30
C VAL A 156 5.11 3.67 -4.86
N TYR A 157 6.03 4.56 -4.53
CA TYR A 157 7.47 4.40 -4.73
C TYR A 157 8.14 4.28 -3.37
N LYS A 158 8.87 3.21 -3.12
CA LYS A 158 9.51 2.94 -1.82
C LYS A 158 10.70 2.00 -1.93
N GLY A 159 11.49 1.90 -0.88
CA GLY A 159 12.61 0.96 -0.84
C GLY A 159 13.48 1.10 0.41
N MET A 160 14.53 0.28 0.50
CA MET A 160 15.56 0.39 1.53
C MET A 160 16.47 1.60 1.28
N LEU A 161 15.86 2.78 1.31
CA LEU A 161 16.48 4.06 0.98
C LEU A 161 16.46 4.97 2.20
N THR A 162 17.37 5.92 2.25
CA THR A 162 17.20 7.11 3.10
C THR A 162 16.26 8.10 2.41
N PRO A 163 15.64 9.04 3.13
CA PRO A 163 14.79 10.06 2.51
C PRO A 163 15.47 10.84 1.39
N GLY A 164 16.77 11.14 1.55
CA GLY A 164 17.54 11.87 0.53
C GLY A 164 17.85 11.07 -0.73
N GLN A 165 17.74 9.74 -0.67
CA GLN A 165 18.00 8.86 -1.81
C GLN A 165 16.76 8.62 -2.68
N LEU A 166 15.54 8.84 -2.18
CA LEU A 166 14.30 8.46 -2.86
C LEU A 166 14.18 9.10 -4.25
N PHE A 167 14.34 10.41 -4.33
CA PHE A 167 14.21 11.16 -5.57
C PHE A 167 15.40 10.93 -6.54
N PRO A 168 16.66 10.91 -6.10
CA PRO A 168 17.76 10.52 -6.98
C PRO A 168 17.66 9.08 -7.49
N PHE A 169 17.11 8.16 -6.70
CA PHE A 169 16.96 6.77 -7.08
C PHE A 169 15.87 6.54 -8.14
N TYR A 170 14.69 7.17 -7.97
CA TYR A 170 13.56 7.04 -8.88
C TYR A 170 13.45 8.26 -9.80
N SER A 171 13.98 8.15 -11.03
CA SER A 171 13.98 9.26 -11.99
C SER A 171 12.58 9.77 -12.36
N ASP A 172 11.56 8.90 -12.31
CA ASP A 172 10.17 9.29 -12.53
C ASP A 172 9.73 10.44 -11.60
N LEU A 173 10.17 10.40 -10.33
CA LEU A 173 9.77 11.39 -9.31
C LEU A 173 10.32 12.80 -9.56
N THR A 174 11.31 12.93 -10.45
CA THR A 174 11.89 14.21 -10.84
C THR A 174 11.41 14.70 -12.21
N ASN A 175 10.56 13.90 -12.88
CA ASN A 175 10.02 14.29 -14.18
C ASN A 175 8.99 15.42 -14.01
N PRO A 176 9.09 16.53 -14.77
CA PRO A 176 8.16 17.65 -14.65
C PRO A 176 6.70 17.32 -14.98
N ASP A 177 6.45 16.25 -15.74
CA ASP A 177 5.09 15.77 -16.02
C ASP A 177 4.50 14.92 -14.86
N PHE A 178 5.32 14.58 -13.85
CA PHE A 178 4.91 13.75 -12.73
C PHE A 178 4.23 14.60 -11.65
N GLU A 179 3.03 15.07 -11.93
CA GLU A 179 2.25 15.94 -11.06
C GLU A 179 1.25 15.16 -10.21
N THR A 180 1.13 15.53 -8.95
CA THR A 180 0.16 14.94 -8.02
C THR A 180 -0.41 16.02 -7.09
N HIS A 181 -1.67 15.86 -6.70
CA HIS A 181 -2.34 16.76 -5.76
C HIS A 181 -2.24 16.29 -4.31
N MET A 182 -1.74 15.09 -4.07
CA MET A 182 -1.67 14.46 -2.75
C MET A 182 -0.44 13.59 -2.64
N ALA A 183 0.27 13.70 -1.50
CA ALA A 183 1.39 12.84 -1.19
C ALA A 183 1.39 12.44 0.29
N MET A 184 1.63 11.17 0.57
CA MET A 184 1.87 10.61 1.89
C MET A 184 3.29 10.04 1.91
N VAL A 185 4.14 10.55 2.79
CA VAL A 185 5.57 10.20 2.85
C VAL A 185 5.91 9.55 4.19
N HIS A 186 6.86 8.62 4.15
CA HIS A 186 7.40 8.01 5.36
C HIS A 186 8.89 7.72 5.19
N SER A 187 9.67 7.81 6.28
CA SER A 187 11.12 7.72 6.26
C SER A 187 11.70 6.50 6.99
N ARG A 188 10.87 5.51 7.30
CA ARG A 188 11.28 4.28 8.00
C ARG A 188 10.39 3.10 7.63
N PHE A 189 10.81 1.89 8.03
CA PHE A 189 9.96 0.70 8.12
C PHE A 189 9.55 0.47 9.60
N SER A 190 8.71 -0.55 9.85
CA SER A 190 8.29 -0.91 11.22
C SER A 190 9.46 -1.39 12.08
N THR A 191 9.56 -0.91 13.32
CA THR A 191 10.71 -1.07 14.21
C THR A 191 11.01 -2.51 14.63
N ASN A 192 10.04 -3.42 14.55
CA ASN A 192 10.15 -4.80 15.05
C ASN A 192 10.39 -5.83 13.94
N THR A 193 10.84 -5.41 12.76
CA THR A 193 11.09 -6.29 11.63
C THR A 193 12.48 -6.05 11.03
N PHE A 194 13.06 -7.08 10.41
CA PHE A 194 14.28 -6.89 9.62
C PHE A 194 13.99 -5.96 8.43
N PRO A 195 14.93 -5.06 8.10
CA PRO A 195 14.81 -4.19 6.94
C PRO A 195 14.63 -5.00 5.65
N SER A 196 13.66 -4.60 4.83
CA SER A 196 13.51 -5.11 3.47
C SER A 196 12.80 -4.08 2.60
N TRP A 197 12.94 -4.21 1.28
CA TRP A 197 12.39 -3.26 0.31
C TRP A 197 10.86 -3.16 0.41
N ASP A 198 10.17 -4.27 0.60
CA ASP A 198 8.72 -4.36 0.70
C ASP A 198 8.15 -3.78 2.01
N ARG A 199 8.93 -3.83 3.11
CA ARG A 199 8.52 -3.34 4.42
C ARG A 199 8.69 -1.84 4.61
N ALA A 200 9.39 -1.15 3.72
CA ALA A 200 9.41 0.30 3.71
C ALA A 200 7.98 0.86 3.62
N GLN A 201 7.68 1.89 4.40
CA GLN A 201 6.39 2.59 4.30
C GLN A 201 6.50 3.76 3.29
N PRO A 202 5.36 4.22 2.72
CA PRO A 202 3.98 3.82 2.97
C PRO A 202 3.61 2.41 2.49
N ASN A 203 2.58 1.85 3.11
CA ASN A 203 1.84 0.72 2.57
C ASN A 203 0.90 1.20 1.46
N ARG A 204 -0.10 0.38 1.04
CA ARG A 204 -1.00 0.72 -0.08
C ARG A 204 -2.04 1.78 0.25
N PHE A 205 -2.44 1.89 1.52
CA PHE A 205 -3.48 2.81 2.00
C PHE A 205 -3.04 3.63 3.20
N MET A 206 -2.01 3.22 3.92
CA MET A 206 -1.63 3.88 5.17
C MET A 206 -0.13 3.91 5.42
N SER A 207 0.27 4.78 6.32
CA SER A 207 1.53 4.71 7.04
C SER A 207 1.34 5.12 8.49
N HIS A 208 2.22 4.64 9.37
CA HIS A 208 2.18 5.02 10.76
C HIS A 208 3.57 5.26 11.35
N ASN A 209 3.61 6.14 12.32
CA ASN A 209 4.75 6.30 13.21
C ASN A 209 4.37 5.76 14.58
N GLY A 210 4.85 4.56 14.90
CA GLY A 210 4.53 3.89 16.17
C GLY A 210 4.53 2.38 16.07
N GLU A 211 3.77 1.73 16.94
CA GLU A 211 3.65 0.28 17.06
C GLU A 211 2.20 -0.12 17.34
N ILE A 212 1.74 -1.21 16.74
CA ILE A 212 0.47 -1.84 17.10
C ILE A 212 0.74 -2.98 18.07
N ASN A 213 0.47 -2.74 19.35
CA ASN A 213 0.79 -3.69 20.42
C ASN A 213 -0.16 -4.89 20.45
N THR A 214 -1.38 -4.75 19.94
CA THR A 214 -2.41 -5.80 19.90
C THR A 214 -2.31 -6.71 18.68
N LEU A 215 -1.29 -6.55 17.84
CA LEU A 215 -1.13 -7.19 16.52
C LEU A 215 -1.47 -8.68 16.51
N ARG A 216 -0.90 -9.46 17.42
CA ARG A 216 -1.11 -10.92 17.44
C ARG A 216 -2.57 -11.30 17.66
N GLY A 217 -3.26 -10.59 18.53
CA GLY A 217 -4.70 -10.78 18.77
C GLY A 217 -5.52 -10.41 17.54
N ASN A 218 -5.22 -9.26 16.92
CA ASN A 218 -5.90 -8.78 15.72
C ASN A 218 -5.74 -9.76 14.55
N VAL A 219 -4.52 -10.25 14.30
CA VAL A 219 -4.25 -11.24 13.24
C VAL A 219 -5.03 -12.52 13.49
N ASN A 220 -4.98 -13.09 14.70
CA ASN A 220 -5.70 -14.31 15.04
C ASN A 220 -7.22 -14.14 14.87
N SER A 221 -7.76 -13.01 15.26
CA SER A 221 -9.19 -12.70 15.10
C SER A 221 -9.58 -12.59 13.62
N MET A 222 -8.73 -11.99 12.78
CA MET A 222 -8.98 -11.94 11.33
C MET A 222 -8.95 -13.33 10.71
N VAL A 223 -7.99 -14.18 11.06
CA VAL A 223 -7.93 -15.58 10.60
C VAL A 223 -9.20 -16.34 11.00
N ALA A 224 -9.67 -16.19 12.24
CA ALA A 224 -10.90 -16.83 12.71
C ALA A 224 -12.14 -16.34 11.93
N ARG A 225 -12.21 -15.05 11.59
CA ARG A 225 -13.30 -14.47 10.81
C ARG A 225 -13.35 -14.95 9.37
N GLN A 226 -12.20 -15.22 8.75
CA GLN A 226 -12.15 -15.71 7.37
C GLN A 226 -12.99 -16.98 7.16
N GLY A 227 -13.00 -17.88 8.17
CA GLY A 227 -13.80 -19.10 8.11
C GLY A 227 -15.32 -18.89 8.03
N LYS A 228 -15.82 -17.71 8.43
CA LYS A 228 -17.24 -17.34 8.42
C LYS A 228 -17.54 -16.16 7.48
N ALA A 229 -16.53 -15.60 6.83
CA ALA A 229 -16.72 -14.45 5.95
C ALA A 229 -17.63 -14.80 4.78
N LYS A 230 -18.60 -13.92 4.54
CA LYS A 230 -19.54 -13.99 3.42
C LYS A 230 -19.74 -12.59 2.88
N THR A 231 -19.72 -12.46 1.57
CA THR A 231 -20.02 -11.20 0.89
C THR A 231 -20.37 -11.48 -0.56
N ASP A 232 -21.35 -10.76 -1.08
CA ASP A 232 -21.72 -10.84 -2.51
C ASP A 232 -20.76 -10.05 -3.39
N VAL A 233 -19.96 -9.15 -2.79
CA VAL A 233 -19.03 -8.25 -3.51
C VAL A 233 -17.94 -9.02 -4.26
N PHE A 234 -17.42 -10.10 -3.68
CA PHE A 234 -16.39 -10.94 -4.31
C PHE A 234 -16.95 -12.23 -4.92
N GLY A 235 -18.20 -12.58 -4.61
CA GLY A 235 -18.80 -13.85 -5.06
C GLY A 235 -17.89 -15.05 -4.76
N ASP A 236 -17.71 -15.91 -5.75
CA ASP A 236 -16.87 -17.11 -5.65
C ASP A 236 -15.38 -16.82 -5.47
N LYS A 237 -14.94 -15.57 -5.71
CA LYS A 237 -13.56 -15.15 -5.57
C LYS A 237 -13.13 -14.89 -4.12
N LEU A 238 -14.07 -14.79 -3.17
CA LEU A 238 -13.76 -14.49 -1.78
C LEU A 238 -12.68 -15.42 -1.19
N LYS A 239 -12.75 -16.71 -1.48
CA LYS A 239 -11.76 -17.67 -0.97
C LYS A 239 -10.37 -17.52 -1.58
N THR A 240 -10.27 -16.92 -2.77
CA THR A 240 -8.99 -16.75 -3.49
C THR A 240 -8.15 -15.62 -2.92
N ILE A 241 -8.76 -14.72 -2.13
CA ILE A 241 -8.07 -13.61 -1.49
C ILE A 241 -7.61 -13.92 -0.06
N PHE A 242 -7.89 -15.13 0.44
CA PHE A 242 -7.42 -15.55 1.75
C PHE A 242 -6.02 -16.22 1.66
N PRO A 243 -5.15 -15.99 2.65
CA PRO A 243 -5.34 -15.15 3.85
C PRO A 243 -5.42 -13.64 3.51
N ILE A 244 -6.23 -12.88 4.28
CA ILE A 244 -6.32 -11.43 4.13
C ILE A 244 -4.98 -10.79 4.51
N ILE A 245 -4.43 -11.17 5.65
CA ILE A 245 -3.11 -10.78 6.11
C ILE A 245 -2.15 -11.86 5.63
N ASP A 246 -1.17 -11.47 4.81
CA ASP A 246 -0.13 -12.39 4.34
C ASP A 246 0.83 -12.71 5.48
N ASP A 247 1.42 -13.92 5.45
CA ASP A 247 2.46 -14.32 6.39
C ASP A 247 3.65 -13.34 6.29
N ASP A 248 4.36 -13.14 7.39
CA ASP A 248 5.52 -12.23 7.50
C ASP A 248 5.21 -10.72 7.33
N CYS A 249 3.95 -10.29 7.37
CA CYS A 249 3.62 -8.88 7.41
C CYS A 249 4.12 -8.20 8.67
N SER A 250 4.58 -6.94 8.54
CA SER A 250 4.76 -6.04 9.68
C SER A 250 3.41 -5.69 10.32
N ASP A 251 3.44 -5.03 11.47
CA ASP A 251 2.22 -4.50 12.11
C ASP A 251 1.46 -3.55 11.19
N SER A 252 2.16 -2.61 10.55
CA SER A 252 1.57 -1.70 9.57
C SER A 252 1.07 -2.41 8.31
N GLY A 253 1.80 -3.42 7.81
CA GLY A 253 1.37 -4.21 6.66
C GLY A 253 0.12 -5.06 6.97
N SER A 254 0.02 -5.57 8.19
CA SER A 254 -1.16 -6.30 8.66
C SER A 254 -2.38 -5.38 8.77
N PHE A 255 -2.20 -4.19 9.36
CA PHE A 255 -3.23 -3.17 9.43
C PHE A 255 -3.71 -2.76 8.04
N ASP A 256 -2.77 -2.44 7.13
CA ASP A 256 -3.05 -2.05 5.75
C ASP A 256 -3.84 -3.12 4.99
N SER A 257 -3.50 -4.40 5.17
CA SER A 257 -4.18 -5.51 4.53
C SER A 257 -5.65 -5.65 4.99
N VAL A 258 -5.92 -5.42 6.27
CA VAL A 258 -7.29 -5.42 6.79
C VAL A 258 -8.05 -4.19 6.33
N LEU A 259 -7.43 -3.01 6.36
CA LEU A 259 -8.03 -1.77 5.86
C LEU A 259 -8.42 -1.92 4.38
N GLU A 260 -7.50 -2.41 3.55
CA GLU A 260 -7.75 -2.68 2.13
C GLU A 260 -8.93 -3.64 1.93
N PHE A 261 -8.97 -4.76 2.66
CA PHE A 261 -10.09 -5.70 2.58
C PHE A 261 -11.43 -5.06 2.93
N MET A 262 -11.47 -4.20 3.95
CA MET A 262 -12.69 -3.49 4.34
C MET A 262 -13.16 -2.52 3.25
N LEU A 263 -12.23 -1.77 2.65
CA LEU A 263 -12.52 -0.86 1.53
C LEU A 263 -13.05 -1.62 0.31
N MET A 264 -12.36 -2.70 -0.08
CA MET A 264 -12.76 -3.53 -1.21
C MET A 264 -14.08 -4.27 -0.96
N SER A 265 -14.45 -4.46 0.30
CA SER A 265 -15.78 -4.97 0.71
C SER A 265 -16.88 -3.91 0.72
N GLY A 266 -16.59 -2.67 0.29
CA GLY A 266 -17.57 -1.59 0.13
C GLY A 266 -17.73 -0.67 1.35
N ARG A 267 -16.84 -0.74 2.34
CA ARG A 267 -16.84 0.21 3.45
C ARG A 267 -16.09 1.49 3.07
N SER A 268 -16.55 2.62 3.57
CA SER A 268 -15.84 3.89 3.38
C SER A 268 -14.54 3.92 4.19
N LEU A 269 -13.54 4.67 3.71
CA LEU A 269 -12.26 4.82 4.38
C LEU A 269 -12.39 5.36 5.82
N PRO A 270 -13.14 6.45 6.09
CA PRO A 270 -13.31 6.94 7.46
C PRO A 270 -13.97 5.90 8.38
N ALA A 271 -15.04 5.22 7.93
CA ALA A 271 -15.71 4.21 8.73
C ALA A 271 -14.79 3.03 9.04
N SER A 272 -13.99 2.57 8.08
CA SER A 272 -13.04 1.47 8.27
C SER A 272 -11.97 1.83 9.29
N VAL A 273 -11.40 3.03 9.20
CA VAL A 273 -10.39 3.49 10.17
C VAL A 273 -10.99 3.66 11.57
N MET A 274 -12.19 4.23 11.70
CA MET A 274 -12.87 4.35 12.99
C MET A 274 -13.20 2.98 13.61
N MET A 275 -13.53 1.97 12.79
CA MET A 275 -13.74 0.61 13.28
C MET A 275 -12.45 -0.02 13.80
N MET A 276 -11.34 0.18 13.10
CA MET A 276 -10.05 -0.41 13.48
C MET A 276 -9.42 0.31 14.67
N ILE A 277 -9.58 1.63 14.77
CA ILE A 277 -9.03 2.46 15.84
C ILE A 277 -10.16 3.24 16.50
N PRO A 278 -11.00 2.57 17.30
CA PRO A 278 -12.05 3.25 18.04
C PRO A 278 -11.44 4.11 19.17
N GLU A 279 -11.93 5.32 19.31
CA GLU A 279 -11.63 6.14 20.49
C GLU A 279 -12.04 5.43 21.79
N ALA A 280 -11.54 5.87 22.92
CA ALA A 280 -11.94 5.37 24.24
C ALA A 280 -13.36 5.89 24.61
N TRP A 281 -14.37 5.33 23.99
CA TRP A 281 -15.76 5.84 23.95
C TRP A 281 -16.62 5.49 25.16
N GLN A 282 -16.33 4.36 25.86
CA GLN A 282 -17.24 3.81 26.87
C GLN A 282 -17.50 4.79 28.03
N SER A 283 -16.46 5.49 28.47
CA SER A 283 -16.52 6.41 29.61
C SER A 283 -16.53 7.89 29.22
N ASP A 284 -16.56 8.20 27.91
CA ASP A 284 -16.57 9.58 27.45
C ASP A 284 -17.97 10.17 27.55
N THR A 285 -18.17 11.09 28.50
CA THR A 285 -19.45 11.77 28.72
C THR A 285 -19.72 12.88 27.70
N ASN A 286 -18.71 13.32 26.97
CA ASN A 286 -18.81 14.41 26.00
C ASN A 286 -19.07 13.92 24.56
N MET A 287 -18.89 12.62 24.31
CA MET A 287 -19.11 12.05 22.98
C MET A 287 -20.58 12.01 22.64
N GLY A 288 -20.95 12.51 21.46
CA GLY A 288 -22.32 12.46 20.94
C GLY A 288 -22.83 11.02 20.78
N GLN A 289 -24.12 10.81 21.02
CA GLN A 289 -24.75 9.47 21.06
C GLN A 289 -24.54 8.70 19.75
N ALA A 290 -24.73 9.31 18.59
CA ALA A 290 -24.55 8.65 17.29
C ALA A 290 -23.13 8.07 17.11
N LYS A 291 -22.10 8.75 17.62
CA LYS A 291 -20.72 8.26 17.58
C LYS A 291 -20.49 7.11 18.56
N LYS A 292 -21.12 7.16 19.74
CA LYS A 292 -21.11 6.03 20.70
C LYS A 292 -21.79 4.80 20.13
N ASP A 293 -22.97 4.95 19.53
CA ASP A 293 -23.71 3.85 18.89
C ASP A 293 -22.91 3.21 17.76
N PHE A 294 -22.18 4.03 16.99
CA PHE A 294 -21.26 3.54 15.96
C PHE A 294 -20.17 2.65 16.57
N TYR A 295 -19.48 3.12 17.60
CA TYR A 295 -18.42 2.33 18.23
C TYR A 295 -18.95 1.09 18.95
N GLU A 296 -20.08 1.18 19.64
CA GLU A 296 -20.72 0.04 20.30
C GLU A 296 -21.06 -1.06 19.29
N TYR A 297 -21.74 -0.72 18.21
CA TYR A 297 -22.09 -1.66 17.15
C TYR A 297 -20.84 -2.32 16.53
N HIS A 298 -19.84 -1.51 16.18
CA HIS A 298 -18.66 -2.02 15.49
C HIS A 298 -17.68 -2.77 16.41
N SER A 299 -17.73 -2.54 17.73
CA SER A 299 -16.93 -3.31 18.70
C SER A 299 -17.30 -4.79 18.74
N ALA A 300 -18.52 -5.15 18.35
CA ALA A 300 -18.93 -6.55 18.17
C ALA A 300 -18.38 -7.20 16.90
N LEU A 301 -17.94 -6.39 15.94
CA LEU A 301 -17.46 -6.85 14.62
C LEU A 301 -15.93 -6.88 14.49
N MET A 302 -15.23 -6.03 15.22
CA MET A 302 -13.78 -5.90 15.14
C MET A 302 -13.17 -5.51 16.48
N GLU A 303 -12.09 -6.18 16.85
CA GLU A 303 -11.23 -5.81 17.97
C GLU A 303 -10.42 -4.56 17.64
N PRO A 304 -10.22 -3.65 18.61
CA PRO A 304 -9.37 -2.48 18.42
C PRO A 304 -7.94 -2.87 18.01
N TRP A 305 -7.40 -2.15 17.04
CA TRP A 305 -5.98 -2.14 16.75
C TRP A 305 -5.34 -1.04 17.61
N ASP A 306 -4.60 -1.41 18.63
CA ASP A 306 -4.16 -0.50 19.68
C ASP A 306 -2.65 -0.52 19.87
N GLY A 307 -2.10 0.63 20.21
CA GLY A 307 -0.69 0.90 20.45
C GLY A 307 -0.38 2.36 20.18
N PRO A 308 0.75 2.88 20.67
CA PRO A 308 1.13 4.28 20.49
C PRO A 308 1.48 4.55 19.02
N ALA A 309 0.57 5.17 18.28
CA ALA A 309 0.74 5.42 16.85
C ALA A 309 0.09 6.73 16.39
N SER A 310 0.77 7.41 15.46
CA SER A 310 0.19 8.44 14.61
C SER A 310 0.00 7.83 13.22
N ILE A 311 -1.22 7.75 12.73
CA ILE A 311 -1.60 7.03 11.53
C ILE A 311 -2.14 8.00 10.51
N VAL A 312 -1.61 7.94 9.28
CA VAL A 312 -2.11 8.64 8.12
C VAL A 312 -2.57 7.63 7.08
N PHE A 313 -3.61 7.97 6.33
CA PHE A 313 -4.22 7.06 5.38
C PHE A 313 -4.81 7.80 4.17
N SER A 314 -4.89 7.11 3.05
CA SER A 314 -5.50 7.63 1.82
C SER A 314 -5.99 6.49 0.93
N ASP A 315 -7.07 6.74 0.20
CA ASP A 315 -7.58 5.88 -0.89
C ASP A 315 -7.42 6.54 -2.27
N GLY A 316 -6.63 7.63 -2.33
CA GLY A 316 -6.44 8.44 -3.55
C GLY A 316 -7.52 9.49 -3.79
N HIS A 317 -8.61 9.46 -3.00
CA HIS A 317 -9.66 10.48 -3.00
C HIS A 317 -9.65 11.26 -1.70
N TYR A 318 -9.62 10.58 -0.57
CA TYR A 318 -9.46 11.17 0.74
C TYR A 318 -8.03 10.99 1.25
N ILE A 319 -7.55 11.99 1.96
CA ILE A 319 -6.39 11.89 2.85
C ILE A 319 -6.87 12.17 4.25
N GLY A 320 -6.44 11.36 5.21
CA GLY A 320 -6.85 11.50 6.58
C GLY A 320 -5.75 11.14 7.55
N ALA A 321 -5.98 11.50 8.80
CA ALA A 321 -5.11 11.14 9.90
C ALA A 321 -5.95 10.82 11.13
N VAL A 322 -5.46 9.90 11.95
CA VAL A 322 -6.07 9.54 13.22
C VAL A 322 -4.98 9.35 14.26
N LEU A 323 -5.25 9.78 15.47
CA LEU A 323 -4.46 9.42 16.63
C LEU A 323 -4.74 7.96 17.03
N ASP A 324 -3.82 7.35 17.76
CA ASP A 324 -4.11 6.08 18.41
C ASP A 324 -5.27 6.24 19.41
N ARG A 325 -5.83 5.11 19.86
CA ARG A 325 -7.02 5.06 20.70
C ARG A 325 -6.95 5.97 21.94
N ASN A 326 -5.77 6.13 22.51
CA ASN A 326 -5.55 6.91 23.73
C ASN A 326 -4.86 8.26 23.47
N GLY A 327 -4.59 8.59 22.20
CA GLY A 327 -3.93 9.83 21.82
C GLY A 327 -2.50 9.95 22.35
N LEU A 328 -1.76 8.84 22.45
CA LEU A 328 -0.43 8.78 23.04
C LEU A 328 0.61 9.47 22.16
N ARG A 329 0.51 9.30 20.81
CA ARG A 329 1.36 10.02 19.88
C ARG A 329 0.68 11.29 19.38
N PRO A 330 1.34 12.45 19.50
CA PRO A 330 0.79 13.70 18.98
C PRO A 330 0.82 13.72 17.45
N SER A 331 -0.05 14.52 16.89
CA SER A 331 -0.03 14.90 15.48
C SER A 331 -0.37 16.36 15.35
N ARG A 332 0.19 17.01 14.34
CA ARG A 332 -0.07 18.42 14.04
C ARG A 332 -0.36 18.60 12.57
N TYR A 333 -1.17 19.57 12.25
CA TYR A 333 -1.42 19.96 10.88
C TYR A 333 -1.37 21.48 10.71
N TYR A 334 -1.05 21.90 9.51
CA TYR A 334 -1.10 23.30 9.06
C TYR A 334 -1.99 23.40 7.84
N VAL A 335 -2.74 24.47 7.78
CA VAL A 335 -3.43 24.91 6.55
C VAL A 335 -2.68 26.12 6.06
N THR A 336 -2.14 26.05 4.86
CA THR A 336 -1.35 27.12 4.25
C THR A 336 -2.25 28.15 3.58
N HIS A 337 -1.73 29.36 3.30
CA HIS A 337 -2.48 30.41 2.61
C HIS A 337 -2.83 30.09 1.15
N ASP A 338 -2.16 29.09 0.55
CA ASP A 338 -2.41 28.58 -0.79
C ASP A 338 -3.23 27.27 -0.77
N ASP A 339 -4.08 27.11 0.25
CA ASP A 339 -5.05 26.01 0.41
C ASP A 339 -4.44 24.60 0.43
N LYS A 340 -3.23 24.45 0.96
CA LYS A 340 -2.63 23.13 1.21
C LYS A 340 -2.77 22.73 2.66
N VAL A 341 -2.98 21.45 2.91
CA VAL A 341 -2.94 20.86 4.24
C VAL A 341 -1.66 20.01 4.37
N ILE A 342 -0.87 20.31 5.39
CA ILE A 342 0.34 19.56 5.74
C ILE A 342 0.14 18.99 7.12
N MET A 343 0.24 17.65 7.25
CA MET A 343 0.12 16.96 8.53
C MET A 343 1.35 16.10 8.79
N ALA A 344 1.84 16.10 10.02
CA ALA A 344 2.92 15.23 10.46
C ALA A 344 2.77 14.85 11.93
N SER A 345 3.32 13.69 12.32
CA SER A 345 3.42 13.26 13.71
C SER A 345 4.43 14.13 14.48
N GLU A 346 5.41 14.69 13.78
CA GLU A 346 6.41 15.59 14.31
C GLU A 346 6.59 16.76 13.35
N VAL A 347 6.20 17.94 13.81
CA VAL A 347 6.39 19.21 13.10
C VAL A 347 7.33 20.06 13.96
N GLY A 348 8.50 20.38 13.41
CA GLY A 348 9.50 21.25 14.02
C GLY A 348 9.13 22.71 13.92
#